data_8deb0d588f5c042b2a281afacc0b20aa
#
_entry.id   8deb0d588f5c042b2a281afacc0b20aa
#
_cell.length_a   1.000
_cell.length_b   1.000
_cell.length_c   1.000
_cell.angle_alpha   90.00
_cell.angle_beta   90.00
_cell.angle_gamma   90.00
#
_symmetry.space_group_name_H-M   'P 1'
#
loop_
_entity.id
_entity.type
_entity.pdbx_description
1 polymer ?
#
loop_
_entity_poly.entity_id
_entity_poly.type
_entity_poly.pdbx_seq_one_letter_code
_entity_poly.pdbx_strand_id
1 'polypeptide(L)'
;MASYDIDVLHTHILQILLSVDRVCREHHLRYYCWAGTMLGAVRHKGFIPWDDDMDICMPRPDYDRLMAHAREWLPQPLEALSIETDANYPGGFGKIVDGSTTLIEREHSDYVGGIYIDVFPIDGISRHRLMQRLAVARYKATDKLLYFLHRDPYKHGHGPSSWPVLLIQKLVSHQWARRQMRAAYLAYDYQSSEYVLDYDDGVRGIITKDILGTPQPVLFEGHEVMGVEQADTYLRQKYGDYMVVPPHDNQRQHNFFYLDYNLPYKEYHDRRSFVRRDNVSQ
;
A
#
# COMPACT_ATOMS: atom_id res chain seq x y z
N MET A 1 17.19 12.04 -5.13
CA MET A 1 15.97 12.10 -4.29
C MET A 1 15.24 13.39 -4.65
N ALA A 2 13.92 13.33 -4.77
CA ALA A 2 13.11 14.51 -4.99
C ALA A 2 13.19 15.42 -3.76
N SER A 3 13.30 16.75 -3.97
CA SER A 3 13.08 17.74 -2.91
C SER A 3 11.61 18.13 -3.00
N TYR A 4 10.83 17.94 -1.96
CA TYR A 4 9.42 18.29 -1.90
C TYR A 4 9.06 18.92 -0.57
N ASP A 5 8.02 19.76 -0.60
CA ASP A 5 7.40 20.31 0.59
C ASP A 5 6.41 19.28 1.15
N ILE A 6 6.65 18.84 2.39
CA ILE A 6 5.83 17.81 3.03
C ILE A 6 4.40 18.31 3.28
N ASP A 7 4.20 19.60 3.55
CA ASP A 7 2.87 20.18 3.83
C ASP A 7 2.02 20.19 2.54
N VAL A 8 2.66 20.47 1.39
CA VAL A 8 2.02 20.37 0.08
C VAL A 8 1.63 18.92 -0.21
N LEU A 9 2.55 17.98 0.04
CA LEU A 9 2.28 16.56 -0.14
C LEU A 9 1.14 16.08 0.78
N HIS A 10 1.16 16.42 2.06
CA HIS A 10 0.08 16.10 3.00
C HIS A 10 -1.28 16.62 2.52
N THR A 11 -1.31 17.84 1.95
CA THR A 11 -2.55 18.39 1.40
C THR A 11 -3.10 17.53 0.26
N HIS A 12 -2.26 17.08 -0.68
CA HIS A 12 -2.67 16.19 -1.77
C HIS A 12 -3.16 14.82 -1.25
N ILE A 13 -2.40 14.20 -0.36
CA ILE A 13 -2.73 12.90 0.24
C ILE A 13 -4.05 12.99 1.02
N LEU A 14 -4.27 14.05 1.79
CA LEU A 14 -5.52 14.27 2.52
C LEU A 14 -6.73 14.36 1.57
N GLN A 15 -6.61 15.03 0.43
CA GLN A 15 -7.71 15.11 -0.55
C GLN A 15 -8.06 13.74 -1.15
N ILE A 16 -7.07 12.88 -1.35
CA ILE A 16 -7.30 11.50 -1.78
C ILE A 16 -8.08 10.76 -0.68
N LEU A 17 -7.62 10.81 0.58
CA LEU A 17 -8.32 10.17 1.70
C LEU A 17 -9.78 10.62 1.82
N LEU A 18 -10.04 11.93 1.79
CA LEU A 18 -11.40 12.48 1.91
C LEU A 18 -12.31 12.05 0.75
N SER A 19 -11.74 11.88 -0.44
CA SER A 19 -12.48 11.35 -1.59
C SER A 19 -12.81 9.86 -1.40
N VAL A 20 -11.86 9.07 -0.90
CA VAL A 20 -12.06 7.65 -0.59
C VAL A 20 -13.06 7.48 0.57
N ASP A 21 -12.97 8.28 1.63
CA ASP A 21 -13.94 8.27 2.74
C ASP A 21 -15.38 8.48 2.24
N ARG A 22 -15.58 9.49 1.36
CA ARG A 22 -16.88 9.76 0.76
C ARG A 22 -17.41 8.55 -0.02
N VAL A 23 -16.59 7.95 -0.88
CA VAL A 23 -16.93 6.74 -1.65
C VAL A 23 -17.26 5.59 -0.71
N CYS A 24 -16.47 5.37 0.32
CA CYS A 24 -16.71 4.31 1.28
C CYS A 24 -18.04 4.49 2.04
N ARG A 25 -18.37 5.71 2.47
CA ARG A 25 -19.65 6.02 3.12
C ARG A 25 -20.83 5.82 2.17
N GLU A 26 -20.73 6.31 0.93
CA GLU A 26 -21.78 6.21 -0.09
C GLU A 26 -22.10 4.76 -0.46
N HIS A 27 -21.06 3.92 -0.59
CA HIS A 27 -21.21 2.52 -0.99
C HIS A 27 -21.20 1.52 0.18
N HIS A 28 -21.28 2.01 1.43
CA HIS A 28 -21.26 1.19 2.64
C HIS A 28 -20.07 0.24 2.71
N LEU A 29 -18.88 0.74 2.41
CA LEU A 29 -17.62 0.03 2.53
C LEU A 29 -16.96 0.36 3.87
N ARG A 30 -16.43 -0.64 4.54
CA ARG A 30 -15.61 -0.45 5.74
C ARG A 30 -14.18 -0.16 5.32
N TYR A 31 -13.62 0.88 5.90
CA TYR A 31 -12.20 1.15 5.86
C TYR A 31 -11.74 1.66 7.23
N TYR A 32 -10.43 1.64 7.47
CA TYR A 32 -9.83 2.10 8.71
C TYR A 32 -8.53 2.81 8.39
N CYS A 33 -8.24 3.94 9.03
CA CYS A 33 -6.88 4.45 9.11
C CYS A 33 -5.98 3.33 9.66
N TRP A 34 -4.83 3.11 9.06
CA TRP A 34 -3.96 1.98 9.37
C TRP A 34 -2.56 2.44 9.74
N ALA A 35 -1.79 1.59 10.36
CA ALA A 35 -0.36 1.79 10.65
C ALA A 35 -0.02 3.21 11.13
N GLY A 36 0.88 3.91 10.41
CA GLY A 36 1.31 5.28 10.70
C GLY A 36 0.16 6.28 10.73
N THR A 37 -0.80 6.14 9.84
CA THR A 37 -1.98 7.00 9.77
C THR A 37 -2.86 6.88 11.01
N MET A 38 -3.09 5.66 11.52
CA MET A 38 -3.84 5.46 12.77
C MET A 38 -3.09 6.02 13.99
N LEU A 39 -1.78 5.83 14.02
CA LEU A 39 -0.92 6.44 15.04
C LEU A 39 -0.98 7.96 15.00
N GLY A 40 -0.91 8.55 13.79
CA GLY A 40 -1.06 9.98 13.56
C GLY A 40 -2.40 10.51 14.06
N ALA A 41 -3.52 9.86 13.71
CA ALA A 41 -4.85 10.21 14.16
C ALA A 41 -4.96 10.24 15.69
N VAL A 42 -4.41 9.26 16.38
CA VAL A 42 -4.49 9.17 17.86
C VAL A 42 -3.56 10.18 18.52
N ARG A 43 -2.29 10.23 18.14
CA ARG A 43 -1.23 11.00 18.81
C ARG A 43 -1.18 12.48 18.39
N HIS A 44 -1.37 12.75 17.08
CA HIS A 44 -1.20 14.09 16.49
C HIS A 44 -2.52 14.73 16.04
N LYS A 45 -3.61 13.96 15.94
CA LYS A 45 -4.88 14.37 15.34
C LYS A 45 -4.77 14.70 13.84
N GLY A 46 -3.76 14.12 13.17
CA GLY A 46 -3.39 14.35 11.80
C GLY A 46 -2.18 13.55 11.41
N PHE A 47 -1.44 14.02 10.42
CA PHE A 47 -0.19 13.39 10.02
C PHE A 47 0.84 13.35 11.16
N ILE A 48 1.66 12.32 11.17
CA ILE A 48 2.93 12.37 11.88
C ILE A 48 3.80 13.37 11.11
N PRO A 49 4.40 14.40 11.77
CA PRO A 49 4.97 15.58 11.04
C PRO A 49 6.08 15.26 10.04
N TRP A 50 6.73 14.11 10.15
CA TRP A 50 7.80 13.67 9.24
C TRP A 50 7.39 12.50 8.34
N ASP A 51 6.15 12.03 8.43
CA ASP A 51 5.64 10.92 7.62
C ASP A 51 5.13 11.44 6.28
N ASP A 52 5.47 10.80 5.19
CA ASP A 52 5.20 11.28 3.83
C ASP A 52 4.30 10.33 3.03
N ASP A 53 3.61 9.43 3.72
CA ASP A 53 2.62 8.51 3.18
C ASP A 53 1.34 8.46 4.02
N MET A 54 0.37 7.71 3.56
CA MET A 54 -0.88 7.45 4.25
C MET A 54 -1.37 6.05 3.95
N ASP A 55 -1.73 5.36 5.02
CA ASP A 55 -2.20 3.99 5.01
C ASP A 55 -3.66 3.91 5.43
N ILE A 56 -4.48 3.23 4.65
CA ILE A 56 -5.77 2.72 5.09
C ILE A 56 -5.81 1.21 4.90
N CYS A 57 -6.66 0.54 5.65
CA CYS A 57 -6.94 -0.86 5.39
C CYS A 57 -8.42 -1.11 5.21
N MET A 58 -8.75 -2.19 4.51
CA MET A 58 -10.12 -2.60 4.25
C MET A 58 -10.27 -4.11 4.43
N PRO A 59 -11.36 -4.61 5.06
CA PRO A 59 -11.70 -6.02 4.98
C PRO A 59 -11.72 -6.50 3.52
N ARG A 60 -11.18 -7.69 3.25
CA ARG A 60 -11.08 -8.23 1.87
C ARG A 60 -12.35 -8.06 1.02
N PRO A 61 -13.56 -8.36 1.50
CA PRO A 61 -14.76 -8.16 0.68
C PRO A 61 -15.03 -6.70 0.30
N ASP A 62 -14.71 -5.75 1.18
CA ASP A 62 -14.89 -4.32 0.92
C ASP A 62 -13.80 -3.80 -0.03
N TYR A 63 -12.55 -4.25 0.16
CA TYR A 63 -11.43 -4.00 -0.76
C TYR A 63 -11.75 -4.47 -2.18
N ASP A 64 -12.18 -5.72 -2.33
CA ASP A 64 -12.49 -6.29 -3.65
C ASP A 64 -13.61 -5.52 -4.34
N ARG A 65 -14.64 -5.05 -3.58
CA ARG A 65 -15.70 -4.20 -4.12
C ARG A 65 -15.18 -2.83 -4.57
N LEU A 66 -14.34 -2.18 -3.75
CA LEU A 66 -13.73 -0.91 -4.13
C LEU A 66 -12.90 -1.06 -5.41
N MET A 67 -12.01 -2.05 -5.49
CA MET A 67 -11.14 -2.26 -6.66
C MET A 67 -11.95 -2.59 -7.92
N ALA A 68 -13.03 -3.37 -7.82
CA ALA A 68 -13.89 -3.74 -8.94
C ALA A 68 -14.65 -2.54 -9.54
N HIS A 69 -15.03 -1.58 -8.70
CA HIS A 69 -15.86 -0.43 -9.10
C HIS A 69 -15.10 0.90 -9.08
N ALA A 70 -13.79 0.90 -8.86
CA ALA A 70 -13.01 2.11 -8.68
C ALA A 70 -13.15 3.11 -9.83
N ARG A 71 -13.23 2.63 -11.08
CA ARG A 71 -13.42 3.49 -12.27
C ARG A 71 -14.74 4.24 -12.29
N GLU A 72 -15.76 3.68 -11.65
CA GLU A 72 -17.11 4.23 -11.58
C GLU A 72 -17.27 5.14 -10.35
N TRP A 73 -16.71 4.73 -9.23
CA TRP A 73 -16.97 5.37 -7.93
C TRP A 73 -15.99 6.48 -7.58
N LEU A 74 -14.72 6.33 -7.99
CA LEU A 74 -13.71 7.36 -7.69
C LEU A 74 -13.90 8.58 -8.60
N PRO A 75 -13.88 9.80 -8.03
CA PRO A 75 -13.90 11.01 -8.83
C PRO A 75 -12.59 11.16 -9.62
N GLN A 76 -12.69 11.63 -10.88
CA GLN A 76 -11.47 11.96 -11.62
C GLN A 76 -10.71 13.09 -10.92
N PRO A 77 -9.36 13.06 -10.89
CA PRO A 77 -8.47 12.16 -11.60
C PRO A 77 -8.03 10.91 -10.81
N LEU A 78 -8.74 10.51 -9.74
CA LEU A 78 -8.33 9.39 -8.90
C LEU A 78 -8.50 8.05 -9.64
N GLU A 79 -7.50 7.18 -9.47
CA GLU A 79 -7.45 5.84 -10.04
C GLU A 79 -7.03 4.80 -8.99
N ALA A 80 -7.58 3.58 -9.08
CA ALA A 80 -7.13 2.47 -8.25
C ALA A 80 -6.09 1.63 -8.99
N LEU A 81 -4.92 1.45 -8.40
CA LEU A 81 -3.83 0.62 -8.90
C LEU A 81 -3.62 -0.56 -7.95
N SER A 82 -3.73 -1.76 -8.48
CA SER A 82 -3.55 -3.01 -7.74
C SER A 82 -3.27 -4.16 -8.72
N ILE A 83 -2.92 -5.33 -8.21
CA ILE A 83 -2.79 -6.53 -9.05
C ILE A 83 -4.11 -6.95 -9.72
N GLU A 84 -5.25 -6.44 -9.28
CA GLU A 84 -6.56 -6.66 -9.87
C GLU A 84 -6.85 -5.68 -11.02
N THR A 85 -6.39 -4.45 -10.92
CA THR A 85 -6.73 -3.35 -11.83
C THR A 85 -5.66 -3.06 -12.88
N ASP A 86 -4.39 -3.34 -12.57
CA ASP A 86 -3.24 -3.10 -13.46
C ASP A 86 -2.40 -4.37 -13.64
N ALA A 87 -2.19 -4.74 -14.91
CA ALA A 87 -1.41 -5.93 -15.28
C ALA A 87 0.06 -5.85 -14.86
N ASN A 88 0.61 -4.65 -14.75
CA ASN A 88 2.00 -4.37 -14.44
C ASN A 88 2.21 -3.87 -13.01
N TYR A 89 1.19 -3.93 -12.15
CA TYR A 89 1.31 -3.47 -10.79
C TYR A 89 2.28 -4.34 -9.98
N PRO A 90 3.29 -3.75 -9.30
CA PRO A 90 4.37 -4.50 -8.65
C PRO A 90 4.07 -4.88 -7.19
N GLY A 91 3.02 -4.34 -6.58
CA GLY A 91 2.74 -4.48 -5.14
C GLY A 91 1.74 -5.58 -4.79
N GLY A 92 1.74 -5.99 -3.52
CA GLY A 92 0.78 -6.95 -2.97
C GLY A 92 -0.49 -6.32 -2.38
N PHE A 93 -0.55 -5.00 -2.27
CA PHE A 93 -1.70 -4.21 -1.79
C PHE A 93 -2.04 -3.13 -2.83
N GLY A 94 -3.19 -2.51 -2.70
CA GLY A 94 -3.64 -1.50 -3.65
C GLY A 94 -3.19 -0.09 -3.29
N LYS A 95 -3.29 0.81 -4.27
CA LYS A 95 -3.12 2.26 -4.09
C LYS A 95 -4.29 2.99 -4.73
N ILE A 96 -4.72 4.09 -4.12
CA ILE A 96 -5.54 5.09 -4.81
C ILE A 96 -4.62 6.25 -5.12
N VAL A 97 -4.46 6.54 -6.40
CA VAL A 97 -3.50 7.52 -6.91
C VAL A 97 -4.20 8.71 -7.55
N ASP A 98 -3.58 9.88 -7.44
CA ASP A 98 -3.96 11.05 -8.24
C ASP A 98 -3.32 10.95 -9.62
N GLY A 99 -4.11 10.63 -10.64
CA GLY A 99 -3.66 10.46 -12.02
C GLY A 99 -3.14 11.74 -12.69
N SER A 100 -3.37 12.91 -12.11
CA SER A 100 -2.86 14.20 -12.62
C SER A 100 -1.44 14.53 -12.15
N THR A 101 -0.85 13.68 -11.31
CA THR A 101 0.48 13.83 -10.72
C THR A 101 1.42 12.71 -11.15
N THR A 102 2.70 12.85 -10.90
CA THR A 102 3.70 11.78 -11.08
C THR A 102 4.51 11.58 -9.80
N LEU A 103 4.57 10.34 -9.33
CA LEU A 103 5.43 9.94 -8.22
C LEU A 103 6.13 8.63 -8.56
N ILE A 104 7.45 8.61 -8.39
CA ILE A 104 8.29 7.42 -8.51
C ILE A 104 8.94 7.18 -7.16
N GLU A 105 8.55 6.11 -6.50
CA GLU A 105 9.05 5.79 -5.16
C GLU A 105 10.54 5.43 -5.20
N ARG A 106 10.95 4.60 -6.14
CA ARG A 106 12.29 4.01 -6.17
C ARG A 106 12.93 4.14 -7.55
N GLU A 107 14.15 4.68 -7.60
CA GLU A 107 14.94 4.81 -8.83
C GLU A 107 15.06 3.49 -9.63
N HIS A 108 15.13 2.37 -8.93
CA HIS A 108 15.39 1.05 -9.52
C HIS A 108 14.12 0.23 -9.81
N SER A 109 12.94 0.84 -9.71
CA SER A 109 11.68 0.23 -10.13
C SER A 109 11.23 0.84 -11.43
N ASP A 110 10.76 0.04 -12.37
CA ASP A 110 10.20 0.51 -13.65
C ASP A 110 8.77 1.03 -13.53
N TYR A 111 8.16 0.90 -12.34
CA TYR A 111 6.80 1.35 -12.10
C TYR A 111 6.73 2.85 -11.82
N VAL A 112 5.77 3.50 -12.47
CA VAL A 112 5.47 4.93 -12.32
C VAL A 112 4.01 5.08 -11.93
N GLY A 113 3.73 5.88 -10.92
CA GLY A 113 2.38 6.23 -10.46
C GLY A 113 2.24 7.71 -10.17
N GLY A 114 1.09 8.11 -9.62
CA GLY A 114 0.84 9.44 -9.07
C GLY A 114 1.02 9.48 -7.56
N ILE A 115 0.77 10.65 -6.93
CA ILE A 115 0.64 10.77 -5.47
C ILE A 115 -0.50 9.86 -5.02
N TYR A 116 -0.34 9.18 -3.89
CA TYR A 116 -1.21 8.08 -3.51
C TYR A 116 -1.50 7.99 -2.01
N ILE A 117 -2.51 7.18 -1.68
CA ILE A 117 -2.65 6.51 -0.40
C ILE A 117 -2.56 5.00 -0.59
N ASP A 118 -1.98 4.30 0.36
CA ASP A 118 -1.92 2.84 0.38
C ASP A 118 -3.23 2.25 0.92
N VAL A 119 -3.72 1.20 0.25
CA VAL A 119 -4.95 0.50 0.62
C VAL A 119 -4.63 -0.98 0.86
N PHE A 120 -4.49 -1.34 2.13
CA PHE A 120 -4.14 -2.69 2.52
C PHE A 120 -5.39 -3.57 2.63
N PRO A 121 -5.47 -4.69 1.89
CA PRO A 121 -6.50 -5.67 2.16
C PRO A 121 -6.22 -6.39 3.48
N ILE A 122 -7.23 -6.47 4.34
CA ILE A 122 -7.19 -7.31 5.54
C ILE A 122 -7.79 -8.66 5.20
N ASP A 123 -6.96 -9.67 5.27
CA ASP A 123 -7.29 -11.05 4.92
C ASP A 123 -7.44 -11.95 6.16
N GLY A 124 -8.19 -13.03 5.99
CA GLY A 124 -8.25 -14.08 7.01
C GLY A 124 -6.93 -14.83 7.13
N ILE A 125 -6.65 -15.37 8.32
CA ILE A 125 -5.51 -16.26 8.53
C ILE A 125 -5.83 -17.37 9.53
N SER A 126 -5.10 -18.48 9.43
CA SER A 126 -5.24 -19.62 10.34
C SER A 126 -5.01 -19.23 11.81
N ARG A 127 -5.74 -19.87 12.73
CA ARG A 127 -5.46 -19.82 14.17
C ARG A 127 -4.14 -20.51 14.59
N HIS A 128 -3.59 -21.38 13.73
CA HIS A 128 -2.40 -22.15 14.05
C HIS A 128 -1.12 -21.43 13.64
N ARG A 129 -0.23 -21.13 14.60
CA ARG A 129 1.01 -20.35 14.40
C ARG A 129 1.90 -20.88 13.27
N LEU A 130 1.99 -22.22 13.09
CA LEU A 130 2.78 -22.76 11.99
C LEU A 130 2.19 -22.39 10.63
N MET A 131 0.86 -22.51 10.48
CA MET A 131 0.16 -22.13 9.25
C MET A 131 0.25 -20.65 8.98
N GLN A 132 0.18 -19.80 10.02
CA GLN A 132 0.40 -18.35 9.91
C GLN A 132 1.78 -18.06 9.31
N ARG A 133 2.84 -18.66 9.85
CA ARG A 133 4.22 -18.48 9.34
C ARG A 133 4.36 -18.95 7.90
N LEU A 134 3.76 -20.07 7.54
CA LEU A 134 3.80 -20.61 6.17
C LEU A 134 3.03 -19.70 5.18
N ALA A 135 1.85 -19.20 5.57
CA ALA A 135 1.08 -18.27 4.75
C ALA A 135 1.84 -16.96 4.50
N VAL A 136 2.39 -16.37 5.56
CA VAL A 136 3.21 -15.14 5.46
C VAL A 136 4.47 -15.39 4.64
N ALA A 137 5.16 -16.51 4.83
CA ALA A 137 6.35 -16.86 4.05
C ALA A 137 6.03 -17.01 2.55
N ARG A 138 4.89 -17.63 2.22
CA ARG A 138 4.41 -17.75 0.84
C ARG A 138 4.12 -16.39 0.23
N TYR A 139 3.41 -15.52 0.96
CA TYR A 139 3.15 -14.15 0.52
C TYR A 139 4.46 -13.40 0.24
N LYS A 140 5.37 -13.33 1.21
CA LYS A 140 6.65 -12.63 1.08
C LYS A 140 7.53 -13.18 -0.06
N ALA A 141 7.45 -14.48 -0.35
CA ALA A 141 8.15 -15.06 -1.48
C ALA A 141 7.57 -14.59 -2.82
N THR A 142 6.24 -14.50 -2.93
CA THR A 142 5.56 -14.02 -4.15
C THR A 142 5.69 -12.50 -4.32
N ASP A 143 5.66 -11.73 -3.23
CA ASP A 143 5.91 -10.30 -3.24
C ASP A 143 7.33 -9.98 -3.72
N LYS A 144 8.32 -10.68 -3.18
CA LYS A 144 9.71 -10.55 -3.64
C LYS A 144 9.89 -10.93 -5.11
N LEU A 145 9.10 -11.89 -5.59
CA LEU A 145 9.11 -12.28 -7.00
C LEU A 145 8.57 -11.17 -7.89
N LEU A 146 7.42 -10.56 -7.52
CA LEU A 146 6.86 -9.40 -8.20
C LEU A 146 7.86 -8.23 -8.20
N TYR A 147 8.46 -7.93 -7.06
CA TYR A 147 9.49 -6.92 -6.97
C TYR A 147 10.65 -7.17 -7.95
N PHE A 148 11.13 -8.41 -8.09
CA PHE A 148 12.22 -8.72 -9.04
C PHE A 148 11.81 -8.61 -10.50
N LEU A 149 10.53 -8.78 -10.82
CA LEU A 149 10.03 -8.57 -12.18
C LEU A 149 10.11 -7.10 -12.61
N HIS A 150 9.98 -6.18 -11.65
CA HIS A 150 9.97 -4.72 -11.86
C HIS A 150 11.30 -4.03 -11.54
N ARG A 151 12.26 -4.77 -11.00
CA ARG A 151 13.51 -4.19 -10.56
C ARG A 151 14.55 -4.13 -11.70
N ASP A 152 15.33 -3.04 -11.73
CA ASP A 152 16.57 -3.00 -12.52
C ASP A 152 17.49 -4.17 -12.15
N PRO A 153 17.78 -5.08 -13.09
CA PRO A 153 18.68 -6.22 -12.84
C PRO A 153 20.11 -5.77 -12.50
N TYR A 154 20.50 -4.58 -12.93
CA TYR A 154 21.86 -4.04 -12.77
C TYR A 154 21.99 -3.05 -11.62
N LYS A 155 20.99 -2.95 -10.73
CA LYS A 155 21.04 -2.07 -9.54
C LYS A 155 22.36 -2.16 -8.76
N HIS A 156 23.01 -3.31 -8.74
CA HIS A 156 24.27 -3.55 -8.04
C HIS A 156 25.44 -3.83 -9.03
N GLY A 157 25.33 -3.34 -10.27
CA GLY A 157 26.31 -3.50 -11.32
C GLY A 157 26.15 -4.79 -12.15
N HIS A 158 26.96 -4.88 -13.22
CA HIS A 158 27.00 -6.03 -14.11
C HIS A 158 27.84 -7.16 -13.48
N GLY A 159 27.21 -8.16 -12.91
CA GLY A 159 27.90 -9.27 -12.24
C GLY A 159 26.96 -10.38 -11.78
N PRO A 160 27.45 -11.35 -11.00
CA PRO A 160 26.65 -12.47 -10.51
C PRO A 160 25.39 -12.07 -9.75
N SER A 161 25.36 -10.88 -9.13
CA SER A 161 24.20 -10.33 -8.42
C SER A 161 23.01 -9.99 -9.32
N SER A 162 23.24 -9.79 -10.64
CA SER A 162 22.18 -9.53 -11.62
C SER A 162 21.52 -10.82 -12.16
N TRP A 163 22.22 -11.95 -12.12
CA TRP A 163 21.76 -13.20 -12.73
C TRP A 163 20.43 -13.73 -12.19
N PRO A 164 20.18 -13.75 -10.87
CA PRO A 164 18.88 -14.21 -10.36
C PRO A 164 17.71 -13.35 -10.87
N VAL A 165 17.88 -12.03 -10.93
CA VAL A 165 16.86 -11.10 -11.41
C VAL A 165 16.60 -11.33 -12.90
N LEU A 166 17.65 -11.41 -13.73
CA LEU A 166 17.53 -11.70 -15.16
C LEU A 166 16.87 -13.05 -15.43
N LEU A 167 17.19 -14.07 -14.62
CA LEU A 167 16.58 -15.39 -14.75
C LEU A 167 15.08 -15.34 -14.42
N ILE A 168 14.70 -14.65 -13.33
CA ILE A 168 13.31 -14.46 -12.94
C ILE A 168 12.55 -13.71 -14.05
N GLN A 169 13.08 -12.58 -14.52
CA GLN A 169 12.46 -11.77 -15.59
C GLN A 169 12.33 -12.54 -16.92
N LYS A 170 13.18 -13.54 -17.16
CA LYS A 170 13.10 -14.39 -18.36
C LYS A 170 12.11 -15.54 -18.22
N LEU A 171 11.98 -16.14 -17.03
CA LEU A 171 11.26 -17.39 -16.83
C LEU A 171 9.87 -17.21 -16.20
N VAL A 172 9.65 -16.10 -15.48
CA VAL A 172 8.41 -15.88 -14.72
C VAL A 172 7.59 -14.80 -15.40
N SER A 173 6.34 -15.12 -15.72
CA SER A 173 5.42 -14.11 -16.24
C SER A 173 4.76 -13.33 -15.10
N HIS A 174 4.50 -12.03 -15.32
CA HIS A 174 3.75 -11.17 -14.39
C HIS A 174 2.40 -11.79 -14.03
N GLN A 175 1.66 -12.32 -15.02
CA GLN A 175 0.37 -12.96 -14.80
C GLN A 175 0.47 -14.17 -13.84
N TRP A 176 1.50 -15.01 -13.97
CA TRP A 176 1.69 -16.13 -13.08
C TRP A 176 2.03 -15.66 -11.66
N ALA A 177 2.93 -14.70 -11.51
CA ALA A 177 3.31 -14.15 -10.21
C ALA A 177 2.11 -13.53 -9.47
N ARG A 178 1.28 -12.74 -10.17
CA ARG A 178 0.04 -12.17 -9.61
C ARG A 178 -0.96 -13.26 -9.18
N ARG A 179 -1.12 -14.32 -9.98
CA ARG A 179 -1.97 -15.46 -9.58
C ARG A 179 -1.46 -16.13 -8.30
N GLN A 180 -0.14 -16.28 -8.15
CA GLN A 180 0.45 -16.84 -6.93
C GLN A 180 0.26 -15.91 -5.73
N MET A 181 0.43 -14.60 -5.91
CA MET A 181 0.14 -13.59 -4.90
C MET A 181 -1.31 -13.67 -4.45
N ARG A 182 -2.26 -13.61 -5.38
CA ARG A 182 -3.68 -13.72 -5.09
C ARG A 182 -4.02 -15.01 -4.35
N ALA A 183 -3.46 -16.16 -4.77
CA ALA A 183 -3.65 -17.42 -4.10
C ALA A 183 -2.99 -17.51 -2.71
N ALA A 184 -2.01 -16.65 -2.42
CA ALA A 184 -1.39 -16.58 -1.10
C ALA A 184 -2.29 -15.86 -0.09
N TYR A 185 -2.80 -14.67 -0.44
CA TYR A 185 -3.63 -13.91 0.51
C TYR A 185 -5.09 -14.38 0.58
N LEU A 186 -5.66 -15.02 -0.46
CA LEU A 186 -7.00 -15.61 -0.42
C LEU A 186 -7.02 -17.06 0.12
N ALA A 187 -5.94 -17.53 0.73
CA ALA A 187 -5.87 -18.90 1.25
C ALA A 187 -6.83 -19.16 2.41
N TYR A 188 -7.25 -18.13 3.12
CA TYR A 188 -8.20 -18.18 4.24
C TYR A 188 -9.30 -17.15 4.02
N ASP A 189 -10.54 -17.59 4.17
CA ASP A 189 -11.67 -16.69 4.01
C ASP A 189 -11.79 -15.71 5.19
N TYR A 190 -11.90 -14.40 4.87
CA TYR A 190 -12.03 -13.35 5.86
C TYR A 190 -13.25 -13.53 6.78
N GLN A 191 -14.40 -13.98 6.23
CA GLN A 191 -15.64 -14.03 7.00
C GLN A 191 -15.58 -15.07 8.13
N SER A 192 -15.02 -16.24 7.84
CA SER A 192 -14.92 -17.36 8.77
C SER A 192 -13.68 -17.33 9.66
N SER A 193 -12.73 -16.43 9.41
CA SER A 193 -11.50 -16.34 10.19
C SER A 193 -11.71 -15.52 11.47
N GLU A 194 -11.16 -16.00 12.58
CA GLU A 194 -11.05 -15.29 13.86
C GLU A 194 -9.87 -14.30 13.85
N TYR A 195 -8.76 -14.71 13.22
CA TYR A 195 -7.55 -13.91 13.07
C TYR A 195 -7.47 -13.34 11.66
N VAL A 196 -7.01 -12.10 11.61
CA VAL A 196 -6.83 -11.37 10.35
C VAL A 196 -5.48 -10.66 10.36
N LEU A 197 -5.02 -10.30 9.16
CA LEU A 197 -3.77 -9.53 9.01
C LEU A 197 -3.78 -8.72 7.72
N ASP A 198 -2.97 -7.70 7.72
CA ASP A 198 -2.29 -7.17 6.57
C ASP A 198 -1.01 -8.01 6.34
N TYR A 199 -0.90 -8.62 5.18
CA TYR A 199 0.23 -9.51 4.87
C TYR A 199 1.58 -8.80 4.79
N ASP A 200 1.59 -7.49 4.52
CA ASP A 200 2.83 -6.70 4.43
C ASP A 200 3.53 -6.62 5.80
N ASP A 201 2.78 -6.42 6.86
CA ASP A 201 3.26 -6.46 8.25
C ASP A 201 3.76 -7.86 8.67
N GLY A 202 3.32 -8.88 7.97
CA GLY A 202 3.67 -10.26 8.25
C GLY A 202 3.09 -10.77 9.56
N VAL A 203 3.81 -11.68 10.24
CA VAL A 203 3.32 -12.35 11.46
C VAL A 203 3.04 -11.36 12.61
N ARG A 204 3.72 -10.22 12.64
CA ARG A 204 3.51 -9.18 13.67
C ARG A 204 2.21 -8.41 13.50
N GLY A 205 1.71 -8.32 12.27
CA GLY A 205 0.46 -7.67 11.94
C GLY A 205 -0.79 -8.51 12.20
N ILE A 206 -0.64 -9.76 12.68
CA ILE A 206 -1.80 -10.61 12.98
C ILE A 206 -2.52 -10.08 14.22
N ILE A 207 -3.80 -9.76 14.03
CA ILE A 207 -4.72 -9.34 15.10
C ILE A 207 -5.94 -10.25 15.13
N THR A 208 -6.69 -10.23 16.22
CA THR A 208 -8.04 -10.80 16.23
C THR A 208 -9.01 -9.83 15.57
N LYS A 209 -10.03 -10.35 14.92
CA LYS A 209 -10.97 -9.53 14.13
C LYS A 209 -11.75 -8.52 14.98
N ASP A 210 -11.95 -8.79 16.25
CA ASP A 210 -12.59 -7.90 17.22
C ASP A 210 -11.74 -6.66 17.58
N ILE A 211 -10.40 -6.73 17.42
CA ILE A 211 -9.54 -5.54 17.52
C ILE A 211 -9.84 -4.56 16.40
N LEU A 212 -9.98 -5.08 15.17
CA LEU A 212 -10.39 -4.28 14.03
C LEU A 212 -11.80 -3.71 14.24
N GLY A 213 -12.73 -4.57 14.60
CA GLY A 213 -14.11 -4.26 14.99
C GLY A 213 -14.92 -3.51 13.93
N THR A 214 -15.84 -2.66 14.40
CA THR A 214 -16.61 -1.74 13.57
C THR A 214 -15.83 -0.44 13.42
N PRO A 215 -15.74 0.17 12.19
CA PRO A 215 -15.07 1.45 12.01
C PRO A 215 -15.56 2.52 12.98
N GLN A 216 -14.66 3.15 13.70
CA GLN A 216 -14.94 4.21 14.67
C GLN A 216 -14.49 5.56 14.13
N PRO A 217 -15.29 6.64 14.33
CA PRO A 217 -14.86 7.96 13.91
C PRO A 217 -13.64 8.43 14.70
N VAL A 218 -12.61 8.92 13.98
CA VAL A 218 -11.43 9.53 14.56
C VAL A 218 -11.14 10.86 13.87
N LEU A 219 -10.55 11.80 14.60
CA LEU A 219 -10.17 13.10 14.05
C LEU A 219 -8.81 12.99 13.32
N PHE A 220 -8.75 13.46 12.07
CA PHE A 220 -7.54 13.54 11.27
C PHE A 220 -7.54 14.84 10.46
N GLU A 221 -6.58 15.74 10.69
CA GLU A 221 -6.48 17.05 10.03
C GLU A 221 -7.81 17.85 10.04
N GLY A 222 -8.52 17.82 11.17
CA GLY A 222 -9.81 18.50 11.32
C GLY A 222 -11.01 17.80 10.68
N HIS A 223 -10.82 16.65 10.04
CA HIS A 223 -11.86 15.84 9.42
C HIS A 223 -12.14 14.58 10.23
N GLU A 224 -13.40 14.13 10.21
CA GLU A 224 -13.79 12.84 10.78
C GLU A 224 -13.61 11.74 9.74
N VAL A 225 -12.70 10.81 10.03
CA VAL A 225 -12.41 9.61 9.23
C VAL A 225 -12.57 8.34 10.06
N MET A 226 -12.41 7.16 9.49
CA MET A 226 -12.66 5.90 10.18
C MET A 226 -11.37 5.27 10.71
N GLY A 227 -11.36 4.93 11.99
CA GLY A 227 -10.27 4.25 12.68
C GLY A 227 -10.69 2.89 13.22
N VAL A 228 -9.70 2.16 13.73
CA VAL A 228 -9.84 0.83 14.35
C VAL A 228 -10.60 0.94 15.67
N GLU A 229 -11.54 0.01 15.94
CA GLU A 229 -12.36 0.03 17.15
C GLU A 229 -11.53 -0.02 18.44
N GLN A 230 -10.58 -0.96 18.53
CA GLN A 230 -9.67 -1.05 19.67
C GLN A 230 -8.32 -0.41 19.37
N ALA A 231 -8.33 0.90 19.07
CA ALA A 231 -7.15 1.64 18.60
C ALA A 231 -5.94 1.51 19.54
N ASP A 232 -6.12 1.64 20.86
CA ASP A 232 -5.01 1.54 21.83
C ASP A 232 -4.41 0.12 21.83
N THR A 233 -5.26 -0.92 21.81
CA THR A 233 -4.80 -2.32 21.73
C THR A 233 -3.98 -2.57 20.47
N TYR A 234 -4.49 -2.12 19.33
CA TYR A 234 -3.82 -2.24 18.04
C TYR A 234 -2.47 -1.53 18.02
N LEU A 235 -2.44 -0.26 18.43
CA LEU A 235 -1.22 0.56 18.40
C LEU A 235 -0.16 0.05 19.38
N ARG A 236 -0.56 -0.42 20.57
CA ARG A 236 0.37 -1.05 21.52
C ARG A 236 0.94 -2.34 20.99
N GLN A 237 0.14 -3.17 20.33
CA GLN A 237 0.63 -4.41 19.71
C GLN A 237 1.65 -4.12 18.59
N LYS A 238 1.41 -3.07 17.78
CA LYS A 238 2.24 -2.74 16.62
C LYS A 238 3.49 -1.95 16.99
N TYR A 239 3.37 -0.96 17.89
CA TYR A 239 4.40 0.04 18.17
C TYR A 239 4.87 0.09 19.64
N GLY A 240 4.26 -0.70 20.52
CA GLY A 240 4.59 -0.66 21.95
C GLY A 240 4.09 0.62 22.61
N ASP A 241 4.97 1.38 23.25
CA ASP A 241 4.62 2.69 23.85
C ASP A 241 4.58 3.78 22.78
N TYR A 242 3.53 3.73 21.97
CA TYR A 242 3.36 4.55 20.77
C TYR A 242 3.14 6.04 21.06
N MET A 243 2.82 6.41 22.30
CA MET A 243 2.66 7.83 22.68
C MET A 243 4.02 8.53 22.82
N VAL A 244 5.11 7.80 22.99
CA VAL A 244 6.47 8.36 23.03
C VAL A 244 6.92 8.68 21.63
N VAL A 245 7.21 9.96 21.37
CA VAL A 245 7.75 10.43 20.11
C VAL A 245 9.19 9.95 19.96
N PRO A 246 9.57 9.27 18.86
CA PRO A 246 10.93 8.81 18.67
C PRO A 246 11.92 9.98 18.54
N PRO A 247 13.20 9.80 18.93
CA PRO A 247 14.24 10.79 18.68
C PRO A 247 14.33 11.16 17.20
N HIS A 248 14.78 12.40 16.92
CA HIS A 248 14.83 12.94 15.54
C HIS A 248 15.58 12.02 14.56
N ASP A 249 16.68 11.39 15.00
CA ASP A 249 17.49 10.47 14.17
C ASP A 249 16.74 9.20 13.77
N ASN A 250 15.63 8.89 14.41
CA ASN A 250 14.77 7.75 14.11
C ASN A 250 13.52 8.14 13.31
N GLN A 251 13.32 9.43 13.04
CA GLN A 251 12.25 9.95 12.19
C GLN A 251 12.66 9.80 10.73
N ARG A 252 11.90 9.02 9.98
CA ARG A 252 12.26 8.67 8.60
C ARG A 252 11.15 9.07 7.64
N GLN A 253 11.55 9.41 6.42
CA GLN A 253 10.71 9.63 5.24
C GLN A 253 11.03 8.56 4.20
N HIS A 254 10.12 8.31 3.26
CA HIS A 254 10.32 7.35 2.15
C HIS A 254 11.34 7.86 1.13
N ASN A 255 11.55 9.18 1.04
CA ASN A 255 12.53 9.79 0.13
C ASN A 255 12.29 9.38 -1.33
N PHE A 256 11.18 9.77 -1.90
CA PHE A 256 10.81 9.49 -3.28
C PHE A 256 11.91 9.87 -4.29
N PHE A 257 12.04 9.08 -5.34
CA PHE A 257 13.01 9.35 -6.40
C PHE A 257 12.60 10.55 -7.25
N TYR A 258 11.30 10.64 -7.60
CA TYR A 258 10.74 11.74 -8.40
C TYR A 258 9.34 12.07 -7.94
N LEU A 259 9.00 13.35 -7.95
CA LEU A 259 7.67 13.86 -7.64
C LEU A 259 7.38 15.10 -8.50
N ASP A 260 6.22 15.12 -9.15
CA ASP A 260 5.69 16.25 -9.90
C ASP A 260 4.19 16.36 -9.67
N TYR A 261 3.75 17.51 -9.16
CA TYR A 261 2.34 17.76 -8.80
C TYR A 261 1.45 18.10 -10.00
N ASN A 262 2.04 18.39 -11.18
CA ASN A 262 1.33 18.92 -12.34
C ASN A 262 1.50 18.09 -13.60
N LEU A 263 2.27 17.02 -13.55
CA LEU A 263 2.50 16.10 -14.67
C LEU A 263 1.73 14.81 -14.44
N PRO A 264 0.72 14.47 -15.27
CA PRO A 264 0.07 13.17 -15.22
C PRO A 264 1.07 12.03 -15.40
N TYR A 265 1.04 11.01 -14.53
CA TYR A 265 2.03 9.92 -14.59
C TYR A 265 1.99 9.14 -15.90
N LYS A 266 0.85 9.12 -16.60
CA LYS A 266 0.70 8.50 -17.93
C LYS A 266 1.40 9.29 -19.05
N GLU A 267 1.69 10.56 -18.81
CA GLU A 267 2.43 11.44 -19.72
C GLU A 267 3.93 11.52 -19.37
N TYR A 268 4.32 10.92 -18.25
CA TYR A 268 5.72 10.89 -17.86
C TYR A 268 6.54 10.00 -18.80
N HIS A 269 7.54 10.60 -19.44
CA HIS A 269 8.46 9.87 -20.29
C HIS A 269 9.66 9.37 -19.48
N ASP A 270 9.62 8.11 -19.09
CA ASP A 270 10.71 7.49 -18.34
C ASP A 270 11.98 7.40 -19.20
N ARG A 271 13.07 8.00 -18.70
CA ARG A 271 14.37 8.04 -19.37
C ARG A 271 15.38 7.08 -18.74
N ARG A 272 14.99 6.34 -17.72
CA ARG A 272 15.86 5.37 -17.06
C ARG A 272 16.19 4.23 -18.03
N SER A 273 17.47 3.86 -18.12
CA SER A 273 17.99 2.97 -19.17
C SER A 273 17.47 1.53 -19.12
N PHE A 274 16.99 1.08 -17.96
CA PHE A 274 16.49 -0.28 -17.78
C PHE A 274 14.97 -0.42 -18.04
N VAL A 275 14.25 0.69 -18.14
CA VAL A 275 12.80 0.68 -18.42
C VAL A 275 12.60 0.38 -19.91
N ARG A 276 11.87 -0.70 -20.20
CA ARG A 276 11.52 -1.06 -21.57
C ARG A 276 10.46 -0.08 -22.08
N ARG A 277 10.73 0.58 -23.21
CA ARG A 277 9.82 1.58 -23.80
C ARG A 277 8.47 0.99 -24.26
N ASP A 278 8.34 -0.32 -24.32
CA ASP A 278 7.16 -1.02 -24.82
C ASP A 278 6.04 -1.16 -23.74
N ASN A 279 6.31 -0.78 -22.49
CA ASN A 279 5.32 -0.86 -21.40
C ASN A 279 4.49 0.42 -21.20
N VAL A 280 4.67 1.45 -22.04
CA VAL A 280 3.99 2.77 -21.89
C VAL A 280 2.74 2.89 -22.77
N SER A 281 2.33 1.82 -23.46
CA SER A 281 1.17 1.86 -24.35
C SER A 281 0.31 0.61 -24.19
N GLN A 282 -0.59 0.60 -23.23
CA GLN A 282 -1.90 -0.09 -23.36
C GLN A 282 -2.83 0.31 -22.20
#